data_b2f096a4e68fb8b22c7867cc13763a81
#
_entry.id   b2f096a4e68fb8b22c7867cc13763a81
#
_cell.length_a   1.000
_cell.length_b   1.000
_cell.length_c   1.000
_cell.angle_alpha   90.00
_cell.angle_beta   90.00
_cell.angle_gamma   90.00
#
_symmetry.space_group_name_H-M   'P 1'
#
loop_
_entity.id
_entity.type
_entity.pdbx_description
1 polymer ?
#
loop_
_entity_poly.entity_id
_entity_poly.type
_entity_poly.pdbx_seq_one_letter_code
_entity_poly.pdbx_strand_id
1 'polypeptide(L)'
;MARLIDYLNVLVEIINSIYLLGTSQMVNVAIILAGGVGSRLGESKPKQLLKVAGKTVIEHTIDVFEKSLLIDEIAIVAHRAIHRDIEKSILQNKWTKVKKVLAGGSERYDSSLSAIKAYSEYPDNTNLIFHDAVRPLVDSRIIEDTIHTLEKHDAVDVAIPSADTIIQVSESADTISSIPNRKYLYRGQTPQGFKLKTIKEAYDIALRDSAFQATDDCGVVAKYLPEVKIGVVRGEEKNIKLTYPEDVYLLDKLFQINSINVKSDFDFNSLNGKCLVVFGGNSGIGASMIELAEACGAKCYAVSRSLSGVDVSDKAQVDACLKAIVNECGRIDYVVNSAALLRKEPLMGMDDDVIRQLIEVNYFGVVNVAMSAYPYLKESKGQLLFFTSSSYTRGRAFYSLYSSTKAAVVNFVQAIAEEWEGDGISVNCINPERTHTPMRTSNFGVEDPKTLLTAENVARVSLATLMSSITGQVVDVKVKDFQS
;
A
#
# COMPACT_ATOMS: atom_id res chain seq x y z
N MET A 1 38.08 -6.76 38.20
CA MET A 1 37.16 -6.29 37.14
C MET A 1 37.30 -7.05 35.83
N ALA A 2 38.48 -7.23 35.25
CA ALA A 2 38.65 -7.94 33.98
C ALA A 2 38.13 -9.41 34.02
N ARG A 3 38.44 -10.20 35.04
CA ARG A 3 37.95 -11.59 35.20
C ARG A 3 36.43 -11.70 35.35
N LEU A 4 35.75 -10.65 35.85
CA LEU A 4 34.28 -10.64 35.95
C LEU A 4 33.62 -10.38 34.60
N ILE A 5 34.26 -9.58 33.74
CA ILE A 5 33.80 -9.28 32.36
C ILE A 5 34.01 -10.56 31.50
N ASP A 6 35.11 -11.28 31.65
CA ASP A 6 35.34 -12.53 30.93
C ASP A 6 34.31 -13.61 31.34
N TYR A 7 33.95 -13.68 32.63
CA TYR A 7 32.93 -14.62 33.12
C TYR A 7 31.52 -14.26 32.61
N LEU A 8 31.19 -12.96 32.54
CA LEU A 8 29.93 -12.50 31.98
C LEU A 8 29.82 -12.77 30.47
N ASN A 9 30.90 -12.56 29.72
CA ASN A 9 30.94 -12.88 28.29
C ASN A 9 30.78 -14.38 28.02
N VAL A 10 31.43 -15.23 28.79
CA VAL A 10 31.27 -16.69 28.70
C VAL A 10 29.86 -17.13 29.10
N LEU A 11 29.25 -16.48 30.11
CA LEU A 11 27.86 -16.74 30.49
C LEU A 11 26.87 -16.32 29.40
N VAL A 12 27.11 -15.19 28.76
CA VAL A 12 26.29 -14.71 27.61
C VAL A 12 26.43 -15.65 26.42
N GLU A 13 27.66 -16.14 26.12
CA GLU A 13 27.87 -17.15 25.06
C GLU A 13 27.21 -18.51 25.40
N ILE A 14 27.27 -18.94 26.64
CA ILE A 14 26.59 -20.17 27.10
C ILE A 14 25.05 -19.97 27.08
N ILE A 15 24.54 -18.85 27.53
CA ILE A 15 23.10 -18.53 27.47
C ILE A 15 22.65 -18.47 26.02
N ASN A 16 23.38 -17.80 25.13
CA ASN A 16 23.09 -17.77 23.70
C ASN A 16 23.19 -19.16 23.06
N SER A 17 24.15 -19.97 23.44
CA SER A 17 24.29 -21.37 22.98
C SER A 17 23.18 -22.27 23.52
N ILE A 18 22.73 -22.10 24.78
CA ILE A 18 21.59 -22.82 25.35
C ILE A 18 20.26 -22.33 24.72
N TYR A 19 20.13 -21.04 24.41
CA TYR A 19 18.97 -20.49 23.67
C TYR A 19 18.93 -21.03 22.23
N LEU A 20 20.10 -21.20 21.60
CA LEU A 20 20.22 -21.79 20.24
C LEU A 20 20.03 -23.34 20.24
N LEU A 21 20.28 -24.02 21.37
CA LEU A 21 20.11 -25.47 21.50
C LEU A 21 18.74 -25.90 22.07
N GLY A 22 17.95 -24.96 22.58
CA GLY A 22 16.69 -25.26 23.33
C GLY A 22 15.39 -24.98 22.60
N THR A 23 15.39 -24.20 21.51
CA THR A 23 14.23 -24.02 20.64
C THR A 23 14.72 -24.08 19.21
N SER A 24 14.37 -25.13 18.51
CA SER A 24 14.36 -25.14 17.05
C SER A 24 13.38 -24.03 16.63
N GLN A 25 13.91 -22.80 16.49
CA GLN A 25 13.11 -21.67 16.06
C GLN A 25 12.52 -22.04 14.70
N MET A 26 11.19 -22.15 14.63
CA MET A 26 10.49 -22.46 13.38
C MET A 26 10.76 -21.32 12.40
N VAL A 27 11.37 -21.65 11.28
CA VAL A 27 11.64 -20.68 10.22
C VAL A 27 10.39 -20.52 9.37
N ASN A 28 9.94 -19.29 9.17
CA ASN A 28 8.80 -18.94 8.33
C ASN A 28 9.28 -18.34 7.02
N VAL A 29 9.12 -19.06 5.92
CA VAL A 29 9.54 -18.64 4.58
C VAL A 29 8.33 -18.28 3.74
N ALA A 30 8.24 -17.03 3.29
CA ALA A 30 7.24 -16.62 2.32
C ALA A 30 7.70 -16.97 0.90
N ILE A 31 6.83 -17.65 0.17
CA ILE A 31 7.06 -18.04 -1.24
C ILE A 31 6.11 -17.23 -2.12
N ILE A 32 6.63 -16.21 -2.78
CA ILE A 32 5.85 -15.33 -3.64
C ILE A 32 5.80 -15.90 -5.06
N LEU A 33 4.64 -16.41 -5.45
CA LEU A 33 4.42 -17.07 -6.74
C LEU A 33 4.12 -16.05 -7.85
N ALA A 34 5.08 -15.82 -8.73
CA ALA A 34 5.04 -14.88 -9.85
C ALA A 34 5.29 -15.55 -11.21
N GLY A 35 5.12 -16.89 -11.32
CA GLY A 35 5.42 -17.69 -12.52
C GLY A 35 4.40 -17.51 -13.67
N GLY A 36 3.17 -17.06 -13.38
CA GLY A 36 2.13 -16.96 -14.38
C GLY A 36 2.37 -15.88 -15.44
N VAL A 37 2.24 -16.24 -16.72
CA VAL A 37 2.47 -15.33 -17.87
C VAL A 37 1.32 -14.36 -18.17
N GLY A 38 0.18 -14.47 -17.49
CA GLY A 38 -0.92 -13.48 -17.59
C GLY A 38 -1.71 -13.49 -18.90
N SER A 39 -1.82 -14.62 -19.59
CA SER A 39 -2.46 -14.77 -20.90
C SER A 39 -3.89 -14.21 -21.04
N ARG A 40 -4.60 -14.04 -19.92
CA ARG A 40 -6.00 -13.53 -19.89
C ARG A 40 -6.12 -12.01 -19.88
N LEU A 41 -5.03 -11.28 -19.60
CA LEU A 41 -5.07 -9.81 -19.51
C LEU A 41 -4.87 -9.09 -20.84
N GLY A 42 -4.34 -9.77 -21.89
CA GLY A 42 -4.10 -9.18 -23.21
C GLY A 42 -3.06 -8.04 -23.23
N GLU A 43 -2.38 -7.80 -22.12
CA GLU A 43 -1.41 -6.74 -21.93
C GLU A 43 -0.02 -7.14 -22.46
N SER A 44 0.74 -6.15 -22.95
CA SER A 44 2.13 -6.34 -23.41
C SER A 44 3.11 -6.58 -22.26
N LYS A 45 2.74 -6.21 -21.03
CA LYS A 45 3.55 -6.39 -19.82
C LYS A 45 2.99 -7.53 -18.94
N PRO A 46 3.87 -8.31 -18.29
CA PRO A 46 3.45 -9.29 -17.29
C PRO A 46 2.64 -8.62 -16.15
N LYS A 47 1.52 -9.22 -15.78
CA LYS A 47 0.57 -8.65 -14.81
C LYS A 47 1.18 -8.32 -13.43
N GLN A 48 2.23 -9.02 -13.04
CA GLN A 48 2.97 -8.78 -11.81
C GLN A 48 3.69 -7.42 -11.82
N LEU A 49 4.02 -6.92 -13.01
CA LEU A 49 4.73 -5.65 -13.23
C LEU A 49 3.80 -4.49 -13.62
N LEU A 50 2.49 -4.72 -13.66
CA LEU A 50 1.52 -3.63 -13.83
C LEU A 50 1.57 -2.72 -12.60
N LYS A 51 1.55 -1.42 -12.83
CA LYS A 51 1.53 -0.42 -11.75
C LYS A 51 0.09 -0.17 -11.28
N VAL A 52 -0.08 -0.15 -9.97
CA VAL A 52 -1.30 0.19 -9.27
C VAL A 52 -0.90 1.05 -8.07
N ALA A 53 -1.52 2.18 -7.89
CA ALA A 53 -1.23 3.10 -6.78
C ALA A 53 0.29 3.40 -6.63
N GLY A 54 0.98 3.67 -7.75
CA GLY A 54 2.38 4.10 -7.79
C GLY A 54 3.44 2.99 -7.68
N LYS A 55 3.08 1.74 -7.42
CA LYS A 55 3.99 0.58 -7.35
C LYS A 55 3.53 -0.56 -8.23
N THR A 56 4.43 -1.45 -8.61
CA THR A 56 4.03 -2.68 -9.28
C THR A 56 3.26 -3.59 -8.33
N VAL A 57 2.37 -4.41 -8.90
CA VAL A 57 1.53 -5.35 -8.12
C VAL A 57 2.39 -6.26 -7.24
N ILE A 58 3.52 -6.76 -7.75
CA ILE A 58 4.43 -7.62 -6.99
C ILE A 58 5.12 -6.85 -5.86
N GLU A 59 5.47 -5.56 -6.05
CA GLU A 59 6.09 -4.74 -5.02
C GLU A 59 5.15 -4.52 -3.83
N HIS A 60 3.87 -4.26 -4.08
CA HIS A 60 2.88 -4.19 -3.01
C HIS A 60 2.81 -5.49 -2.21
N THR A 61 2.81 -6.62 -2.90
CA THR A 61 2.76 -7.94 -2.24
C THR A 61 4.01 -8.16 -1.38
N ILE A 62 5.20 -7.98 -1.93
CA ILE A 62 6.46 -8.21 -1.20
C ILE A 62 6.57 -7.28 0.01
N ASP A 63 6.18 -6.02 -0.12
CA ASP A 63 6.24 -5.05 0.97
C ASP A 63 5.48 -5.50 2.24
N VAL A 64 4.36 -6.20 2.09
CA VAL A 64 3.59 -6.69 3.24
C VAL A 64 4.35 -7.81 3.96
N PHE A 65 4.95 -8.74 3.21
CA PHE A 65 5.74 -9.84 3.78
C PHE A 65 7.08 -9.35 4.34
N GLU A 66 7.75 -8.41 3.70
CA GLU A 66 9.00 -7.80 4.18
C GLU A 66 8.80 -7.10 5.54
N LYS A 67 7.64 -6.44 5.74
CA LYS A 67 7.30 -5.75 6.99
C LYS A 67 6.81 -6.68 8.10
N SER A 68 6.39 -7.89 7.80
CA SER A 68 5.89 -8.84 8.81
C SER A 68 7.02 -9.29 9.74
N LEU A 69 6.84 -9.15 11.04
CA LEU A 69 7.83 -9.59 12.04
C LEU A 69 7.94 -11.11 12.15
N LEU A 70 6.94 -11.85 11.67
CA LEU A 70 6.88 -13.31 11.74
C LEU A 70 7.46 -13.99 10.50
N ILE A 71 7.82 -13.27 9.44
CA ILE A 71 8.48 -13.80 8.25
C ILE A 71 10.00 -13.62 8.38
N ASP A 72 10.75 -14.70 8.26
CA ASP A 72 12.20 -14.70 8.35
C ASP A 72 12.86 -14.51 6.98
N GLU A 73 12.33 -15.19 5.95
CA GLU A 73 12.85 -15.17 4.59
C GLU A 73 11.73 -15.05 3.55
N ILE A 74 12.08 -14.48 2.40
CA ILE A 74 11.22 -14.41 1.22
C ILE A 74 11.95 -15.06 0.04
N ALA A 75 11.28 -15.97 -0.65
CA ALA A 75 11.69 -16.44 -1.96
C ALA A 75 10.66 -16.01 -3.02
N ILE A 76 11.13 -15.52 -4.14
CA ILE A 76 10.26 -15.12 -5.28
C ILE A 76 10.43 -16.18 -6.36
N VAL A 77 9.33 -16.83 -6.76
CA VAL A 77 9.32 -17.80 -7.85
C VAL A 77 8.68 -17.16 -9.07
N ALA A 78 9.48 -16.82 -10.07
CA ALA A 78 9.05 -15.99 -11.18
C ALA A 78 9.44 -16.57 -12.55
N HIS A 79 8.69 -16.19 -13.59
CA HIS A 79 9.08 -16.45 -14.95
C HIS A 79 10.42 -15.74 -15.27
N ARG A 80 11.35 -16.41 -15.95
CA ARG A 80 12.71 -15.89 -16.21
C ARG A 80 12.73 -14.52 -16.89
N ALA A 81 11.73 -14.21 -17.70
CA ALA A 81 11.64 -12.94 -18.40
C ALA A 81 11.58 -11.70 -17.49
N ILE A 82 11.10 -11.85 -16.23
CA ILE A 82 10.94 -10.74 -15.28
C ILE A 82 11.97 -10.77 -14.14
N HIS A 83 12.94 -11.68 -14.16
CA HIS A 83 13.95 -11.76 -13.09
C HIS A 83 14.74 -10.45 -12.93
N ARG A 84 15.14 -9.81 -14.05
CA ARG A 84 15.87 -8.53 -14.00
C ARG A 84 15.04 -7.40 -13.38
N ASP A 85 13.76 -7.36 -13.68
CA ASP A 85 12.86 -6.35 -13.11
C ASP A 85 12.72 -6.58 -11.59
N ILE A 86 12.57 -7.84 -11.16
CA ILE A 86 12.50 -8.22 -9.74
C ILE A 86 13.80 -7.86 -9.02
N GLU A 87 14.96 -8.21 -9.57
CA GLU A 87 16.27 -7.87 -8.98
C GLU A 87 16.45 -6.36 -8.82
N LYS A 88 16.01 -5.59 -9.83
CA LYS A 88 15.99 -4.13 -9.76
C LYS A 88 15.08 -3.63 -8.63
N SER A 89 13.87 -4.17 -8.51
CA SER A 89 12.92 -3.82 -7.45
C SER A 89 13.48 -4.16 -6.05
N ILE A 90 14.17 -5.31 -5.90
CA ILE A 90 14.82 -5.68 -4.63
C ILE A 90 15.83 -4.61 -4.19
N LEU A 91 16.67 -4.16 -5.11
CA LEU A 91 17.68 -3.13 -4.84
C LEU A 91 17.05 -1.77 -4.52
N GLN A 92 16.05 -1.36 -5.31
CA GLN A 92 15.37 -0.08 -5.16
C GLN A 92 14.59 0.02 -3.83
N ASN A 93 13.87 -1.04 -3.46
CA ASN A 93 13.08 -1.09 -2.24
C ASN A 93 13.89 -1.51 -1.01
N LYS A 94 15.17 -1.90 -1.19
CA LYS A 94 16.08 -2.35 -0.12
C LYS A 94 15.50 -3.49 0.73
N TRP A 95 14.80 -4.43 0.11
CA TRP A 95 14.26 -5.60 0.82
C TRP A 95 15.38 -6.48 1.35
N THR A 96 15.34 -6.79 2.60
CA THR A 96 16.39 -7.53 3.32
C THR A 96 16.06 -8.99 3.49
N LYS A 97 14.77 -9.35 3.49
CA LYS A 97 14.28 -10.73 3.66
C LYS A 97 14.23 -11.52 2.35
N VAL A 98 14.30 -10.87 1.20
CA VAL A 98 14.35 -11.56 -0.10
C VAL A 98 15.71 -12.23 -0.26
N LYS A 99 15.76 -13.56 -0.09
CA LYS A 99 16.99 -14.35 -0.15
C LYS A 99 17.18 -15.12 -1.45
N LYS A 100 16.08 -15.45 -2.16
CA LYS A 100 16.13 -16.26 -3.38
C LYS A 100 15.17 -15.71 -4.43
N VAL A 101 15.63 -15.70 -5.69
CA VAL A 101 14.79 -15.52 -6.88
C VAL A 101 14.92 -16.82 -7.68
N LEU A 102 13.83 -17.58 -7.75
CA LEU A 102 13.77 -18.92 -8.32
C LEU A 102 13.04 -18.88 -9.65
N ALA A 103 13.40 -19.78 -10.56
CA ALA A 103 12.68 -19.94 -11.81
C ALA A 103 11.35 -20.66 -11.58
N GLY A 104 10.25 -20.05 -12.02
CA GLY A 104 8.96 -20.70 -12.12
C GLY A 104 8.88 -21.63 -13.33
N GLY A 105 7.96 -22.58 -13.27
CA GLY A 105 7.69 -23.50 -14.38
C GLY A 105 6.51 -23.08 -15.24
N SER A 106 6.05 -23.99 -16.11
CA SER A 106 4.90 -23.77 -17.02
C SER A 106 3.57 -23.75 -16.29
N GLU A 107 3.43 -24.59 -15.28
CA GLU A 107 2.24 -24.72 -14.46
C GLU A 107 2.48 -24.13 -13.05
N ARG A 108 1.35 -23.90 -12.33
CA ARG A 108 1.46 -23.36 -10.95
C ARG A 108 2.22 -24.30 -10.03
N TYR A 109 1.94 -25.59 -10.11
CA TYR A 109 2.60 -26.61 -9.27
C TYR A 109 4.12 -26.72 -9.53
N ASP A 110 4.60 -26.47 -10.76
CA ASP A 110 6.04 -26.43 -11.07
C ASP A 110 6.74 -25.34 -10.26
N SER A 111 6.06 -24.20 -10.10
CA SER A 111 6.57 -23.08 -9.28
C SER A 111 6.63 -23.47 -7.80
N SER A 112 5.63 -24.18 -7.28
CA SER A 112 5.62 -24.69 -5.90
C SER A 112 6.73 -25.72 -5.69
N LEU A 113 6.93 -26.63 -6.63
CA LEU A 113 8.04 -27.62 -6.61
C LEU A 113 9.41 -26.95 -6.63
N SER A 114 9.59 -25.88 -7.41
CA SER A 114 10.84 -25.11 -7.44
C SER A 114 11.18 -24.57 -6.05
N ALA A 115 10.18 -24.03 -5.33
CA ALA A 115 10.36 -23.56 -3.96
C ALA A 115 10.64 -24.72 -2.98
N ILE A 116 9.82 -25.78 -3.00
CA ILE A 116 9.99 -26.94 -2.12
C ILE A 116 11.41 -27.52 -2.26
N LYS A 117 11.90 -27.64 -3.49
CA LYS A 117 13.27 -28.13 -3.78
C LYS A 117 14.32 -27.17 -3.26
N ALA A 118 14.14 -25.85 -3.38
CA ALA A 118 15.11 -24.85 -2.95
C ALA A 118 15.26 -24.78 -1.41
N TYR A 119 14.29 -25.34 -0.68
CA TYR A 119 14.27 -25.41 0.79
C TYR A 119 14.35 -26.83 1.34
N SER A 120 14.60 -27.85 0.49
CA SER A 120 14.59 -29.28 0.89
C SER A 120 15.57 -29.63 2.01
N GLU A 121 16.63 -28.85 2.21
CA GLU A 121 17.65 -29.05 3.25
C GLU A 121 17.33 -28.33 4.56
N TYR A 122 16.22 -27.54 4.60
CA TYR A 122 15.76 -26.90 5.83
C TYR A 122 15.09 -27.92 6.75
N PRO A 123 14.96 -27.62 8.07
CA PRO A 123 14.27 -28.50 9.00
C PRO A 123 12.84 -28.82 8.56
N ASP A 124 12.41 -30.05 8.77
CA ASP A 124 11.06 -30.55 8.39
C ASP A 124 9.90 -29.72 8.93
N ASN A 125 10.09 -29.05 10.07
CA ASN A 125 9.10 -28.16 10.70
C ASN A 125 9.14 -26.72 10.17
N THR A 126 9.96 -26.39 9.17
CA THR A 126 9.98 -25.09 8.50
C THR A 126 8.61 -24.83 7.86
N ASN A 127 8.07 -23.63 8.05
CA ASN A 127 6.84 -23.20 7.42
C ASN A 127 7.14 -22.62 6.04
N LEU A 128 6.54 -23.16 4.99
CA LEU A 128 6.49 -22.56 3.66
C LEU A 128 5.12 -21.93 3.46
N ILE A 129 5.08 -20.62 3.20
CA ILE A 129 3.87 -19.80 3.09
C ILE A 129 3.76 -19.30 1.66
N PHE A 130 2.99 -20.01 0.83
CA PHE A 130 2.81 -19.72 -0.60
C PHE A 130 1.78 -18.62 -0.81
N HIS A 131 2.16 -17.58 -1.54
CA HIS A 131 1.26 -16.48 -1.83
C HIS A 131 1.34 -16.04 -3.30
N ASP A 132 0.19 -15.81 -3.92
CA ASP A 132 0.11 -15.29 -5.28
C ASP A 132 0.66 -13.85 -5.33
N ALA A 133 1.72 -13.60 -6.11
CA ALA A 133 2.28 -12.25 -6.31
C ALA A 133 1.25 -11.21 -6.79
N VAL A 134 0.12 -11.66 -7.29
CA VAL A 134 -0.96 -10.86 -7.84
C VAL A 134 -2.18 -10.71 -6.90
N ARG A 135 -1.96 -10.87 -5.60
CA ARG A 135 -2.91 -10.52 -4.52
C ARG A 135 -2.30 -9.45 -3.61
N PRO A 136 -2.12 -8.22 -4.11
CA PRO A 136 -1.33 -7.19 -3.43
C PRO A 136 -2.02 -6.58 -2.20
N LEU A 137 -3.28 -6.95 -1.92
CA LEU A 137 -4.07 -6.44 -0.79
C LEU A 137 -4.16 -7.45 0.36
N VAL A 138 -3.28 -8.45 0.41
CA VAL A 138 -3.06 -9.25 1.61
C VAL A 138 -2.65 -8.34 2.77
N ASP A 139 -3.13 -8.60 3.98
CA ASP A 139 -2.75 -7.81 5.15
C ASP A 139 -1.94 -8.63 6.17
N SER A 140 -1.31 -7.93 7.13
CA SER A 140 -0.47 -8.56 8.16
C SER A 140 -1.25 -9.55 9.01
N ARG A 141 -2.53 -9.26 9.35
CA ARG A 141 -3.38 -10.17 10.11
C ARG A 141 -3.52 -11.54 9.43
N ILE A 142 -3.75 -11.55 8.12
CA ILE A 142 -3.89 -12.83 7.38
C ILE A 142 -2.58 -13.63 7.44
N ILE A 143 -1.42 -12.95 7.32
CA ILE A 143 -0.10 -13.60 7.42
C ILE A 143 0.12 -14.17 8.83
N GLU A 144 -0.13 -13.37 9.86
CA GLU A 144 0.00 -13.73 11.26
C GLU A 144 -0.92 -14.91 11.63
N ASP A 145 -2.22 -14.82 11.28
CA ASP A 145 -3.19 -15.88 11.52
C ASP A 145 -2.80 -17.20 10.82
N THR A 146 -2.23 -17.12 9.61
CA THR A 146 -1.73 -18.30 8.87
C THR A 146 -0.57 -18.95 9.64
N ILE A 147 0.39 -18.18 10.13
CA ILE A 147 1.54 -18.69 10.88
C ILE A 147 1.08 -19.30 12.21
N HIS A 148 0.24 -18.60 12.98
CA HIS A 148 -0.29 -19.12 14.25
C HIS A 148 -1.15 -20.39 14.05
N THR A 149 -1.87 -20.48 12.93
CA THR A 149 -2.63 -21.69 12.64
C THR A 149 -1.74 -22.89 12.31
N LEU A 150 -0.55 -22.64 11.71
CA LEU A 150 0.49 -23.66 11.48
C LEU A 150 1.14 -24.20 12.76
N GLU A 151 0.92 -23.58 13.91
CA GLU A 151 1.33 -24.14 15.20
C GLU A 151 0.49 -25.37 15.59
N LYS A 152 -0.74 -25.47 15.05
CA LYS A 152 -1.74 -26.51 15.39
C LYS A 152 -2.05 -27.46 14.22
N HIS A 153 -1.71 -27.05 12.99
CA HIS A 153 -1.99 -27.77 11.76
C HIS A 153 -0.73 -27.83 10.88
N ASP A 154 -0.58 -28.90 10.13
CA ASP A 154 0.55 -29.04 9.20
C ASP A 154 0.30 -28.39 7.83
N ALA A 155 -0.96 -28.01 7.57
CA ALA A 155 -1.39 -27.29 6.40
C ALA A 155 -2.50 -26.27 6.76
N VAL A 156 -2.52 -25.13 6.07
CA VAL A 156 -3.48 -24.03 6.31
C VAL A 156 -3.88 -23.40 4.98
N ASP A 157 -5.18 -23.14 4.83
CA ASP A 157 -5.73 -22.38 3.70
C ASP A 157 -6.39 -21.08 4.20
N VAL A 158 -6.26 -20.02 3.42
CA VAL A 158 -6.99 -18.77 3.64
C VAL A 158 -8.23 -18.75 2.75
N ALA A 159 -9.41 -18.59 3.35
CA ALA A 159 -10.64 -18.64 2.60
C ALA A 159 -11.71 -17.68 3.13
N ILE A 160 -12.64 -17.29 2.24
CA ILE A 160 -13.81 -16.47 2.55
C ILE A 160 -15.10 -17.21 2.16
N PRO A 161 -16.21 -17.04 2.90
CA PRO A 161 -17.50 -17.63 2.51
C PRO A 161 -17.88 -17.20 1.10
N SER A 162 -18.49 -18.12 0.32
CA SER A 162 -19.05 -17.73 -0.96
C SER A 162 -20.26 -16.80 -0.77
N ALA A 163 -20.23 -15.62 -1.40
CA ALA A 163 -21.36 -14.70 -1.44
C ALA A 163 -22.45 -15.22 -2.41
N ASP A 164 -22.03 -15.88 -3.49
CA ASP A 164 -22.92 -16.39 -4.52
C ASP A 164 -23.34 -17.84 -4.27
N THR A 165 -24.47 -18.23 -4.86
CA THR A 165 -24.86 -19.64 -4.93
C THR A 165 -23.99 -20.36 -5.94
N ILE A 166 -23.27 -21.38 -5.49
CA ILE A 166 -22.45 -22.23 -6.36
C ILE A 166 -23.34 -23.32 -6.93
N ILE A 167 -23.31 -23.51 -8.24
CA ILE A 167 -23.98 -24.58 -8.95
C ILE A 167 -22.94 -25.52 -9.55
N GLN A 168 -23.17 -26.81 -9.43
CA GLN A 168 -22.41 -27.83 -10.16
C GLN A 168 -23.18 -28.19 -11.41
N VAL A 169 -22.53 -28.13 -12.55
CA VAL A 169 -23.14 -28.47 -13.85
C VAL A 169 -22.75 -29.88 -14.31
N SER A 170 -23.48 -30.43 -15.29
CA SER A 170 -23.14 -31.65 -16.02
C SER A 170 -21.82 -31.45 -16.79
N GLU A 171 -21.23 -32.55 -17.30
CA GLU A 171 -20.03 -32.48 -18.16
C GLU A 171 -20.26 -31.64 -19.43
N SER A 172 -21.49 -31.67 -19.99
CA SER A 172 -21.89 -30.84 -21.13
C SER A 172 -22.12 -29.35 -20.76
N ALA A 173 -22.14 -29.02 -19.48
CA ALA A 173 -22.39 -27.68 -18.93
C ALA A 173 -23.77 -27.06 -19.31
N ASP A 174 -24.74 -27.92 -19.72
CA ASP A 174 -26.08 -27.51 -20.16
C ASP A 174 -27.19 -27.69 -19.10
N THR A 175 -26.91 -28.47 -18.05
CA THR A 175 -27.85 -28.75 -16.96
C THR A 175 -27.17 -28.64 -15.60
N ILE A 176 -27.96 -28.31 -14.58
CA ILE A 176 -27.50 -28.31 -13.19
C ILE A 176 -27.52 -29.73 -12.64
N SER A 177 -26.37 -30.23 -12.17
CA SER A 177 -26.27 -31.55 -11.52
C SER A 177 -26.49 -31.46 -10.00
N SER A 178 -26.04 -30.38 -9.35
CA SER A 178 -26.32 -30.15 -7.92
C SER A 178 -26.19 -28.68 -7.54
N ILE A 179 -26.78 -28.33 -6.41
CA ILE A 179 -26.60 -27.02 -5.75
C ILE A 179 -26.15 -27.27 -4.32
N PRO A 180 -24.83 -27.27 -4.05
CA PRO A 180 -24.32 -27.52 -2.72
C PRO A 180 -24.78 -26.46 -1.68
N ASN A 181 -24.88 -26.87 -0.42
CA ASN A 181 -25.26 -25.93 0.66
C ASN A 181 -24.19 -24.83 0.84
N ARG A 182 -24.54 -23.59 0.47
CA ARG A 182 -23.65 -22.43 0.52
C ARG A 182 -22.99 -22.17 1.89
N LYS A 183 -23.64 -22.58 2.98
CA LYS A 183 -23.09 -22.42 4.36
C LYS A 183 -21.70 -23.05 4.51
N TYR A 184 -21.41 -24.10 3.74
CA TYR A 184 -20.15 -24.85 3.79
C TYR A 184 -19.21 -24.55 2.61
N LEU A 185 -19.56 -23.58 1.77
CA LEU A 185 -18.78 -23.25 0.59
C LEU A 185 -17.98 -21.99 0.82
N TYR A 186 -16.68 -22.10 0.64
CA TYR A 186 -15.71 -21.02 0.76
C TYR A 186 -14.92 -20.88 -0.53
N ARG A 187 -14.48 -19.68 -0.82
CA ARG A 187 -13.55 -19.37 -1.91
C ARG A 187 -12.15 -19.32 -1.35
N GLY A 188 -11.25 -20.20 -1.82
CA GLY A 188 -9.84 -20.21 -1.45
C GLY A 188 -9.12 -18.93 -1.90
N GLN A 189 -8.26 -18.44 -1.03
CA GLN A 189 -7.36 -17.34 -1.33
C GLN A 189 -5.91 -17.80 -1.09
N THR A 190 -4.98 -16.88 -0.99
CA THR A 190 -3.64 -17.09 -0.47
C THR A 190 -3.34 -16.00 0.57
N PRO A 191 -2.41 -16.24 1.52
CA PRO A 191 -1.41 -17.31 1.57
C PRO A 191 -1.99 -18.69 1.91
N GLN A 192 -1.30 -19.74 1.42
CA GLN A 192 -1.48 -21.12 1.83
C GLN A 192 -0.21 -21.54 2.57
N GLY A 193 -0.33 -22.04 3.79
CA GLY A 193 0.81 -22.39 4.64
C GLY A 193 0.96 -23.89 4.83
N PHE A 194 2.19 -24.38 4.85
CA PHE A 194 2.50 -25.80 5.02
C PHE A 194 3.78 -26.01 5.84
N LYS A 195 3.84 -27.08 6.64
CA LYS A 195 5.11 -27.62 7.06
C LYS A 195 5.87 -28.17 5.84
N LEU A 196 7.17 -27.94 5.77
CA LEU A 196 8.00 -28.40 4.64
C LEU A 196 7.85 -29.90 4.43
N LYS A 197 7.88 -30.69 5.50
CA LYS A 197 7.69 -32.14 5.43
C LYS A 197 6.39 -32.51 4.74
N THR A 198 5.28 -31.92 5.17
CA THR A 198 3.93 -32.24 4.68
C THR A 198 3.75 -31.91 3.22
N ILE A 199 4.14 -30.72 2.78
CA ILE A 199 3.99 -30.34 1.38
C ILE A 199 4.92 -31.13 0.46
N LYS A 200 6.14 -31.43 0.91
CA LYS A 200 7.08 -32.27 0.18
C LYS A 200 6.52 -33.69 -0.01
N GLU A 201 6.04 -34.33 1.07
CA GLU A 201 5.45 -35.67 1.02
C GLU A 201 4.23 -35.72 0.10
N ALA A 202 3.31 -34.72 0.18
CA ALA A 202 2.16 -34.65 -0.69
C ALA A 202 2.55 -34.59 -2.18
N TYR A 203 3.55 -33.79 -2.53
CA TYR A 203 4.04 -33.71 -3.91
C TYR A 203 4.82 -34.97 -4.35
N ASP A 204 5.60 -35.59 -3.46
CA ASP A 204 6.31 -36.83 -3.76
C ASP A 204 5.33 -37.99 -4.10
N ILE A 205 4.14 -38.01 -3.49
CA ILE A 205 3.07 -38.95 -3.82
C ILE A 205 2.36 -38.51 -5.12
N ALA A 206 1.98 -37.23 -5.23
CA ALA A 206 1.25 -36.70 -6.36
C ALA A 206 1.98 -36.90 -7.70
N LEU A 207 3.29 -36.71 -7.74
CA LEU A 207 4.10 -36.86 -8.95
C LEU A 207 4.21 -38.29 -9.46
N ARG A 208 3.80 -39.29 -8.69
CA ARG A 208 3.69 -40.70 -9.11
C ARG A 208 2.32 -41.03 -9.75
N ASP A 209 1.32 -40.17 -9.58
CA ASP A 209 0.01 -40.30 -10.18
C ASP A 209 0.02 -39.75 -11.62
N SER A 210 -0.11 -40.62 -12.60
CA SER A 210 -0.15 -40.24 -14.02
C SER A 210 -1.33 -39.31 -14.39
N ALA A 211 -2.36 -39.26 -13.55
CA ALA A 211 -3.51 -38.38 -13.67
C ALA A 211 -3.41 -37.11 -12.78
N PHE A 212 -2.19 -36.76 -12.32
CA PHE A 212 -1.97 -35.62 -11.47
C PHE A 212 -2.39 -34.32 -12.15
N GLN A 213 -3.29 -33.62 -11.49
CA GLN A 213 -3.70 -32.25 -11.81
C GLN A 213 -3.88 -31.50 -10.49
N ALA A 214 -3.35 -30.29 -10.41
CA ALA A 214 -3.46 -29.42 -9.23
C ALA A 214 -3.99 -28.04 -9.62
N THR A 215 -4.99 -27.58 -8.89
CA THR A 215 -5.47 -26.20 -8.97
C THR A 215 -4.76 -25.30 -7.97
N ASP A 216 -4.43 -25.85 -6.79
CA ASP A 216 -3.69 -25.18 -5.71
C ASP A 216 -2.96 -26.21 -4.83
N ASP A 217 -2.12 -25.72 -3.89
CA ASP A 217 -1.28 -26.59 -3.06
C ASP A 217 -2.08 -27.27 -1.94
N CYS A 218 -3.11 -26.64 -1.40
CA CYS A 218 -4.02 -27.25 -0.42
C CYS A 218 -4.79 -28.43 -1.04
N GLY A 219 -5.20 -28.33 -2.31
CA GLY A 219 -5.83 -29.41 -3.05
C GLY A 219 -4.92 -30.63 -3.23
N VAL A 220 -3.60 -30.40 -3.38
CA VAL A 220 -2.63 -31.51 -3.43
C VAL A 220 -2.57 -32.21 -2.06
N VAL A 221 -2.43 -31.47 -0.96
CA VAL A 221 -2.41 -32.06 0.39
C VAL A 221 -3.73 -32.82 0.66
N ALA A 222 -4.89 -32.19 0.39
CA ALA A 222 -6.19 -32.82 0.64
C ALA A 222 -6.39 -34.15 -0.14
N LYS A 223 -5.87 -34.22 -1.36
CA LYS A 223 -6.02 -35.43 -2.20
C LYS A 223 -5.05 -36.56 -1.84
N TYR A 224 -3.78 -36.19 -1.57
CA TYR A 224 -2.71 -37.20 -1.45
C TYR A 224 -2.31 -37.50 0.01
N LEU A 225 -2.73 -36.66 0.97
CA LEU A 225 -2.57 -36.86 2.41
C LEU A 225 -3.90 -36.60 3.13
N PRO A 226 -4.95 -37.40 2.88
CA PRO A 226 -6.31 -37.15 3.38
C PRO A 226 -6.44 -37.16 4.91
N GLU A 227 -5.47 -37.71 5.64
CA GLU A 227 -5.39 -37.71 7.09
C GLU A 227 -4.93 -36.34 7.64
N VAL A 228 -4.26 -35.50 6.83
CA VAL A 228 -3.80 -34.17 7.23
C VAL A 228 -4.97 -33.21 7.25
N LYS A 229 -5.27 -32.67 8.44
CA LYS A 229 -6.31 -31.64 8.59
C LYS A 229 -5.77 -30.29 8.20
N ILE A 230 -6.37 -29.68 7.17
CA ILE A 230 -6.03 -28.34 6.70
C ILE A 230 -6.80 -27.32 7.54
N GLY A 231 -6.08 -26.47 8.29
CA GLY A 231 -6.67 -25.36 9.04
C GLY A 231 -7.23 -24.29 8.09
N VAL A 232 -8.29 -23.59 8.48
CA VAL A 232 -8.88 -22.51 7.68
C VAL A 232 -8.74 -21.18 8.41
N VAL A 233 -8.09 -20.23 7.77
CA VAL A 233 -7.96 -18.83 8.22
C VAL A 233 -8.97 -17.97 7.47
N ARG A 234 -9.60 -17.05 8.19
CA ARG A 234 -10.53 -16.09 7.58
C ARG A 234 -9.77 -15.08 6.72
N GLY A 235 -10.00 -15.11 5.43
CA GLY A 235 -9.52 -14.12 4.47
C GLY A 235 -10.33 -12.83 4.46
N GLU A 236 -10.07 -11.99 3.47
CA GLU A 236 -10.73 -10.70 3.25
C GLU A 236 -11.24 -10.58 1.81
N GLU A 237 -12.42 -9.93 1.64
CA GLU A 237 -12.97 -9.69 0.29
C GLU A 237 -12.03 -8.84 -0.57
N LYS A 238 -11.29 -7.90 0.05
CA LYS A 238 -10.30 -7.06 -0.64
C LYS A 238 -9.07 -7.81 -1.13
N ASN A 239 -8.76 -9.01 -0.59
CA ASN A 239 -7.61 -9.83 -1.01
C ASN A 239 -7.91 -10.53 -2.35
N ILE A 240 -8.27 -9.73 -3.36
CA ILE A 240 -8.61 -10.20 -4.70
C ILE A 240 -7.36 -10.60 -5.48
N LYS A 241 -7.53 -11.50 -6.44
CA LYS A 241 -6.48 -11.92 -7.37
C LYS A 241 -6.62 -11.16 -8.69
N LEU A 242 -5.59 -10.42 -9.10
CA LEU A 242 -5.52 -9.81 -10.43
C LEU A 242 -5.54 -10.89 -11.51
N THR A 243 -6.66 -11.02 -12.18
CA THR A 243 -6.92 -12.08 -13.18
C THR A 243 -7.39 -11.52 -14.51
N TYR A 244 -8.27 -10.51 -14.48
CA TYR A 244 -8.87 -9.87 -15.63
C TYR A 244 -8.46 -8.39 -15.73
N PRO A 245 -8.57 -7.75 -16.92
CA PRO A 245 -8.24 -6.32 -17.07
C PRO A 245 -8.98 -5.39 -16.09
N GLU A 246 -10.24 -5.71 -15.78
CA GLU A 246 -11.08 -4.94 -14.87
C GLU A 246 -10.53 -4.94 -13.44
N ASP A 247 -9.82 -6.00 -13.05
CA ASP A 247 -9.24 -6.13 -11.70
C ASP A 247 -8.17 -5.05 -11.45
N VAL A 248 -7.51 -4.53 -12.48
CA VAL A 248 -6.53 -3.44 -12.36
C VAL A 248 -7.20 -2.19 -11.79
N TYR A 249 -8.33 -1.81 -12.39
CA TYR A 249 -9.11 -0.65 -11.94
C TYR A 249 -9.68 -0.86 -10.54
N LEU A 250 -10.13 -2.09 -10.26
CA LEU A 250 -10.66 -2.43 -8.94
C LEU A 250 -9.55 -2.37 -7.87
N LEU A 251 -8.37 -2.91 -8.16
CA LEU A 251 -7.21 -2.84 -7.27
C LEU A 251 -6.80 -1.40 -7.00
N ASP A 252 -6.65 -0.58 -8.05
CA ASP A 252 -6.29 0.83 -7.89
C ASP A 252 -7.30 1.55 -6.97
N LYS A 253 -8.60 1.29 -7.18
CA LYS A 253 -9.65 1.84 -6.33
C LYS A 253 -9.61 1.32 -4.90
N LEU A 254 -9.35 0.04 -4.70
CA LEU A 254 -9.22 -0.55 -3.37
C LEU A 254 -7.98 -0.02 -2.64
N PHE A 255 -6.86 0.22 -3.33
CA PHE A 255 -5.70 0.90 -2.75
C PHE A 255 -6.03 2.32 -2.34
N GLN A 256 -6.74 3.09 -3.17
CA GLN A 256 -7.19 4.44 -2.83
C GLN A 256 -8.10 4.45 -1.58
N ILE A 257 -9.01 3.49 -1.45
CA ILE A 257 -9.95 3.39 -0.31
C ILE A 257 -9.25 2.90 0.96
N ASN A 258 -8.30 1.98 0.83
CA ASN A 258 -7.52 1.42 1.94
C ASN A 258 -6.21 2.16 2.18
N SER A 259 -6.13 3.43 1.72
CA SER A 259 -4.93 4.24 1.81
C SER A 259 -4.26 4.11 3.18
N ILE A 260 -2.95 4.08 3.12
CA ILE A 260 -2.05 3.75 4.22
C ILE A 260 -2.41 4.63 5.43
N ASN A 261 -2.82 4.01 6.55
CA ASN A 261 -2.83 4.67 7.84
C ASN A 261 -1.37 4.99 8.18
N VAL A 262 -0.94 6.18 7.80
CA VAL A 262 0.32 6.74 8.29
C VAL A 262 0.09 6.94 9.79
N LYS A 263 0.71 6.08 10.62
CA LYS A 263 0.55 6.15 12.08
C LYS A 263 0.94 7.55 12.53
N SER A 264 0.11 8.13 13.38
CA SER A 264 0.32 9.47 13.98
C SER A 264 1.56 9.57 14.89
N ASP A 265 2.23 8.45 15.15
CA ASP A 265 3.39 8.35 16.06
C ASP A 265 4.74 8.48 15.33
N PHE A 266 4.82 9.36 14.34
CA PHE A 266 6.08 9.68 13.69
C PHE A 266 6.99 10.53 14.59
N ASP A 267 8.28 10.23 14.53
CA ASP A 267 9.29 11.11 15.11
C ASP A 267 9.46 12.36 14.24
N PHE A 268 8.79 13.43 14.64
CA PHE A 268 8.85 14.72 13.96
C PHE A 268 10.21 15.44 14.09
N ASN A 269 11.17 14.94 14.87
CA ASN A 269 12.50 15.51 14.98
C ASN A 269 13.25 15.57 13.65
N SER A 270 12.88 14.70 12.69
CA SER A 270 13.45 14.71 11.33
C SER A 270 13.06 15.95 10.50
N LEU A 271 12.10 16.75 10.94
CA LEU A 271 11.77 18.06 10.35
C LEU A 271 12.77 19.16 10.72
N ASN A 272 13.58 18.96 11.75
CA ASN A 272 14.55 19.96 12.19
C ASN A 272 15.51 20.34 11.04
N GLY A 273 15.62 21.65 10.78
CA GLY A 273 16.43 22.22 9.70
C GLY A 273 15.89 21.99 8.27
N LYS A 274 14.69 21.41 8.11
CA LYS A 274 14.02 21.28 6.82
C LYS A 274 13.29 22.55 6.42
N CYS A 275 13.20 22.80 5.12
CA CYS A 275 12.43 23.91 4.56
C CYS A 275 11.08 23.41 4.04
N LEU A 276 10.00 23.95 4.61
CA LEU A 276 8.60 23.63 4.29
C LEU A 276 7.88 24.86 3.74
N VAL A 277 7.32 24.77 2.54
CA VAL A 277 6.49 25.82 1.93
C VAL A 277 5.05 25.34 1.87
N VAL A 278 4.09 26.11 2.43
CA VAL A 278 2.67 25.75 2.45
C VAL A 278 1.86 26.84 1.77
N PHE A 279 1.39 26.57 0.55
CA PHE A 279 0.37 27.35 -0.12
C PHE A 279 -0.99 27.08 0.54
N GLY A 280 -1.69 28.13 0.95
CA GLY A 280 -2.86 28.03 1.84
C GLY A 280 -2.47 27.90 3.32
N GLY A 281 -1.24 28.31 3.70
CA GLY A 281 -0.70 28.20 5.04
C GLY A 281 -1.23 29.17 6.10
N ASN A 282 -2.17 30.06 5.73
CA ASN A 282 -2.70 31.10 6.63
C ASN A 282 -3.91 30.68 7.46
N SER A 283 -4.52 29.53 7.21
CA SER A 283 -5.70 29.07 7.95
C SER A 283 -5.90 27.55 7.87
N GLY A 284 -6.73 27.00 8.76
CA GLY A 284 -7.16 25.62 8.75
C GLY A 284 -5.97 24.64 8.78
N ILE A 285 -5.99 23.63 7.93
CA ILE A 285 -4.99 22.54 7.92
C ILE A 285 -3.59 23.10 7.64
N GLY A 286 -3.46 24.00 6.65
CA GLY A 286 -2.16 24.58 6.29
C GLY A 286 -1.50 25.35 7.43
N ALA A 287 -2.26 26.14 8.18
CA ALA A 287 -1.75 26.85 9.37
C ALA A 287 -1.30 25.86 10.45
N SER A 288 -2.12 24.83 10.74
CA SER A 288 -1.73 23.80 11.72
C SER A 288 -0.48 23.02 11.30
N MET A 289 -0.25 22.81 9.99
CA MET A 289 1.00 22.21 9.51
C MET A 289 2.22 23.10 9.78
N ILE A 290 2.10 24.42 9.54
CA ILE A 290 3.15 25.39 9.84
C ILE A 290 3.48 25.36 11.33
N GLU A 291 2.48 25.53 12.21
CA GLU A 291 2.65 25.54 13.67
C GLU A 291 3.38 24.28 14.18
N LEU A 292 2.94 23.10 13.73
CA LEU A 292 3.54 21.83 14.14
C LEU A 292 4.98 21.66 13.62
N ALA A 293 5.24 22.05 12.38
CA ALA A 293 6.57 21.90 11.78
C ALA A 293 7.58 22.88 12.39
N GLU A 294 7.18 24.12 12.66
CA GLU A 294 8.00 25.11 13.37
C GLU A 294 8.35 24.67 14.79
N ALA A 295 7.39 24.09 15.52
CA ALA A 295 7.63 23.52 16.85
C ALA A 295 8.66 22.38 16.83
N CYS A 296 8.88 21.74 15.68
CA CYS A 296 9.90 20.70 15.45
C CYS A 296 11.20 21.22 14.81
N GLY A 297 11.36 22.56 14.70
CA GLY A 297 12.58 23.18 14.19
C GLY A 297 12.69 23.27 12.68
N ALA A 298 11.59 23.09 11.93
CA ALA A 298 11.55 23.35 10.50
C ALA A 298 11.52 24.86 10.20
N LYS A 299 12.10 25.25 9.07
CA LYS A 299 11.95 26.60 8.53
C LYS A 299 10.72 26.63 7.62
N CYS A 300 9.66 27.32 8.05
CA CYS A 300 8.36 27.26 7.38
C CYS A 300 8.00 28.59 6.71
N TYR A 301 7.33 28.49 5.56
CA TYR A 301 6.83 29.61 4.76
C TYR A 301 5.33 29.42 4.48
N ALA A 302 4.50 30.20 5.17
CA ALA A 302 3.07 30.26 4.92
C ALA A 302 2.78 31.22 3.75
N VAL A 303 2.22 30.70 2.66
CA VAL A 303 1.93 31.46 1.44
C VAL A 303 0.43 31.48 1.20
N SER A 304 -0.15 32.66 0.96
CA SER A 304 -1.54 32.83 0.59
C SER A 304 -1.82 34.20 0.01
N ARG A 305 -2.96 34.37 -0.66
CA ARG A 305 -3.40 35.67 -1.19
C ARG A 305 -3.49 36.75 -0.10
N SER A 306 -4.02 36.40 1.07
CA SER A 306 -4.21 37.34 2.16
C SER A 306 -2.96 37.66 2.94
N LEU A 307 -1.98 36.75 3.00
CA LEU A 307 -0.76 36.91 3.78
C LEU A 307 0.40 37.45 2.95
N SER A 308 0.63 36.90 1.77
CA SER A 308 1.78 37.18 0.91
C SER A 308 1.40 37.77 -0.46
N GLY A 309 0.11 37.96 -0.75
CA GLY A 309 -0.38 38.41 -2.05
C GLY A 309 -0.26 37.39 -3.18
N VAL A 310 0.20 36.16 -2.90
CA VAL A 310 0.46 35.14 -3.91
C VAL A 310 -0.82 34.34 -4.22
N ASP A 311 -1.23 34.38 -5.48
CA ASP A 311 -2.32 33.55 -6.01
C ASP A 311 -1.77 32.31 -6.71
N VAL A 312 -2.18 31.12 -6.26
CA VAL A 312 -1.74 29.84 -6.88
C VAL A 312 -2.20 29.70 -8.34
N SER A 313 -3.26 30.38 -8.75
CA SER A 313 -3.72 30.39 -10.13
C SER A 313 -2.78 31.17 -11.08
N ASP A 314 -1.94 32.05 -10.55
CA ASP A 314 -0.91 32.78 -11.28
C ASP A 314 0.47 32.10 -11.14
N LYS A 315 0.88 31.38 -12.19
CA LYS A 315 2.16 30.67 -12.19
C LYS A 315 3.35 31.59 -11.96
N ALA A 316 3.34 32.80 -12.50
CA ALA A 316 4.47 33.73 -12.36
C ALA A 316 4.65 34.19 -10.90
N GLN A 317 3.56 34.37 -10.16
CA GLN A 317 3.60 34.68 -8.73
C GLN A 317 4.13 33.48 -7.92
N VAL A 318 3.73 32.26 -8.26
CA VAL A 318 4.23 31.03 -7.62
C VAL A 318 5.73 30.84 -7.87
N ASP A 319 6.19 31.02 -9.13
CA ASP A 319 7.62 30.96 -9.51
C ASP A 319 8.46 31.99 -8.74
N ALA A 320 8.01 33.24 -8.69
CA ALA A 320 8.69 34.31 -7.98
C ALA A 320 8.77 34.04 -6.46
N CYS A 321 7.69 33.54 -5.88
CA CYS A 321 7.62 33.18 -4.46
C CYS A 321 8.62 32.08 -4.10
N LEU A 322 8.60 30.95 -4.81
CA LEU A 322 9.50 29.83 -4.53
C LEU A 322 10.98 30.24 -4.76
N LYS A 323 11.27 31.03 -5.79
CA LYS A 323 12.61 31.58 -6.03
C LYS A 323 13.09 32.48 -4.88
N ALA A 324 12.24 33.33 -4.35
CA ALA A 324 12.56 34.17 -3.18
C ALA A 324 12.87 33.31 -1.95
N ILE A 325 12.05 32.28 -1.69
CA ILE A 325 12.22 31.36 -0.56
C ILE A 325 13.55 30.59 -0.69
N VAL A 326 13.88 30.05 -1.86
CA VAL A 326 15.18 29.37 -2.08
C VAL A 326 16.35 30.31 -1.87
N ASN A 327 16.27 31.54 -2.33
CA ASN A 327 17.33 32.53 -2.12
C ASN A 327 17.57 32.82 -0.63
N GLU A 328 16.53 32.71 0.21
CA GLU A 328 16.61 32.95 1.65
C GLU A 328 17.05 31.71 2.44
N CYS A 329 16.54 30.51 2.11
CA CYS A 329 16.79 29.30 2.88
C CYS A 329 17.77 28.30 2.25
N GLY A 330 18.17 28.52 1.00
CA GLY A 330 19.16 27.73 0.28
C GLY A 330 18.59 26.44 -0.36
N ARG A 331 17.43 25.94 0.11
CA ARG A 331 16.77 24.72 -0.40
C ARG A 331 15.29 24.70 -0.08
N ILE A 332 14.54 23.86 -0.76
CA ILE A 332 13.17 23.50 -0.40
C ILE A 332 13.08 21.97 -0.28
N ASP A 333 12.71 21.46 0.88
CA ASP A 333 12.55 20.01 1.11
C ASP A 333 11.11 19.56 0.86
N TYR A 334 10.14 20.38 1.27
CA TYR A 334 8.73 20.05 1.22
C TYR A 334 7.91 21.21 0.66
N VAL A 335 7.02 20.89 -0.28
CA VAL A 335 6.01 21.82 -0.79
C VAL A 335 4.63 21.23 -0.57
N VAL A 336 3.73 22.03 -0.02
CA VAL A 336 2.34 21.66 0.24
C VAL A 336 1.43 22.65 -0.43
N ASN A 337 0.42 22.16 -1.15
CA ASN A 337 -0.67 23.02 -1.63
C ASN A 337 -2.00 22.61 -0.98
N SER A 338 -2.39 23.33 0.05
CA SER A 338 -3.68 23.24 0.74
C SER A 338 -4.66 24.33 0.29
N ALA A 339 -4.25 25.23 -0.61
CA ALA A 339 -5.12 26.27 -1.15
C ALA A 339 -6.25 25.65 -1.99
N ALA A 340 -7.47 26.04 -1.69
CA ALA A 340 -8.66 25.59 -2.42
C ALA A 340 -9.83 26.55 -2.21
N LEU A 341 -10.81 26.49 -3.10
CA LEU A 341 -12.10 27.15 -3.00
C LEU A 341 -13.21 26.10 -2.98
N LEU A 342 -14.19 26.29 -2.11
CA LEU A 342 -15.42 25.50 -2.06
C LEU A 342 -16.62 26.44 -2.15
N ARG A 343 -17.55 26.14 -3.06
CA ARG A 343 -18.88 26.75 -3.13
C ARG A 343 -19.92 25.65 -3.15
N LYS A 344 -20.89 25.76 -2.28
CA LYS A 344 -22.00 24.80 -2.17
C LYS A 344 -23.29 25.47 -2.70
N GLU A 345 -23.51 25.31 -3.99
CA GLU A 345 -24.69 25.81 -4.69
C GLU A 345 -25.03 24.98 -5.93
N PRO A 346 -26.29 25.03 -6.44
CA PRO A 346 -26.62 24.34 -7.69
C PRO A 346 -25.79 24.88 -8.86
N LEU A 347 -25.32 24.00 -9.75
CA LEU A 347 -24.51 24.38 -10.92
C LEU A 347 -25.17 25.43 -11.79
N MET A 348 -26.48 25.30 -12.00
CA MET A 348 -27.27 26.25 -12.82
C MET A 348 -27.46 27.65 -12.19
N GLY A 349 -27.05 27.81 -10.94
CA GLY A 349 -27.09 29.10 -10.23
C GLY A 349 -25.72 29.75 -10.08
N MET A 350 -24.66 29.10 -10.52
CA MET A 350 -23.30 29.65 -10.41
C MET A 350 -23.01 30.65 -11.53
N ASP A 351 -22.37 31.76 -11.17
CA ASP A 351 -21.83 32.70 -12.12
C ASP A 351 -20.60 32.09 -12.82
N ASP A 352 -20.41 32.41 -14.10
CA ASP A 352 -19.27 31.93 -14.91
C ASP A 352 -17.91 32.29 -14.29
N ASP A 353 -17.78 33.46 -13.67
CA ASP A 353 -16.55 33.88 -13.01
C ASP A 353 -16.26 33.02 -11.78
N VAL A 354 -17.28 32.62 -11.02
CA VAL A 354 -17.15 31.69 -9.90
C VAL A 354 -16.71 30.30 -10.39
N ILE A 355 -17.31 29.83 -11.49
CA ILE A 355 -16.92 28.54 -12.13
C ILE A 355 -15.47 28.57 -12.54
N ARG A 356 -15.04 29.62 -13.25
CA ARG A 356 -13.64 29.81 -13.69
C ARG A 356 -12.69 29.82 -12.49
N GLN A 357 -12.99 30.64 -11.48
CA GLN A 357 -12.16 30.78 -10.28
C GLN A 357 -12.01 29.44 -9.53
N LEU A 358 -13.08 28.63 -9.42
CA LEU A 358 -13.01 27.31 -8.81
C LEU A 358 -12.04 26.39 -9.55
N ILE A 359 -12.08 26.37 -10.89
CA ILE A 359 -11.21 25.55 -11.71
C ILE A 359 -9.76 26.07 -11.64
N GLU A 360 -9.57 27.37 -11.76
CA GLU A 360 -8.26 28.03 -11.72
C GLU A 360 -7.54 27.77 -10.39
N VAL A 361 -8.20 27.95 -9.27
CA VAL A 361 -7.56 27.73 -7.96
C VAL A 361 -7.40 26.23 -7.67
N ASN A 362 -8.46 25.42 -7.86
CA ASN A 362 -8.47 24.03 -7.41
C ASN A 362 -7.73 23.07 -8.34
N TYR A 363 -7.53 23.42 -9.61
CA TYR A 363 -6.83 22.58 -10.57
C TYR A 363 -5.61 23.25 -11.19
N PHE A 364 -5.75 24.40 -11.85
CA PHE A 364 -4.59 25.10 -12.40
C PHE A 364 -3.59 25.52 -11.32
N GLY A 365 -4.07 25.93 -10.14
CA GLY A 365 -3.22 26.21 -8.99
C GLY A 365 -2.41 25.00 -8.52
N VAL A 366 -2.99 23.80 -8.61
CA VAL A 366 -2.27 22.55 -8.32
C VAL A 366 -1.16 22.30 -9.36
N VAL A 367 -1.48 22.44 -10.65
CA VAL A 367 -0.52 22.29 -11.74
C VAL A 367 0.60 23.33 -11.65
N ASN A 368 0.28 24.60 -11.40
CA ASN A 368 1.25 25.68 -11.26
C ASN A 368 2.23 25.39 -10.12
N VAL A 369 1.72 25.02 -8.93
CA VAL A 369 2.59 24.70 -7.78
C VAL A 369 3.47 23.50 -8.09
N ALA A 370 2.94 22.45 -8.71
CA ALA A 370 3.73 21.28 -9.11
C ALA A 370 4.88 21.65 -10.03
N MET A 371 4.58 22.35 -11.14
CA MET A 371 5.58 22.76 -12.13
C MET A 371 6.65 23.69 -11.54
N SER A 372 6.23 24.64 -10.71
CA SER A 372 7.14 25.61 -10.10
C SER A 372 8.02 25.01 -9.01
N ALA A 373 7.51 24.00 -8.27
CA ALA A 373 8.24 23.31 -7.21
C ALA A 373 9.22 22.26 -7.76
N TYR A 374 8.95 21.68 -8.92
CA TYR A 374 9.71 20.58 -9.50
C TYR A 374 11.24 20.79 -9.50
N PRO A 375 11.81 21.90 -10.01
CA PRO A 375 13.27 22.06 -10.07
C PRO A 375 13.93 22.02 -8.69
N TYR A 376 13.29 22.59 -7.68
CA TYR A 376 13.81 22.65 -6.32
C TYR A 376 13.68 21.32 -5.58
N LEU A 377 12.54 20.61 -5.78
CA LEU A 377 12.32 19.29 -5.21
C LEU A 377 13.21 18.22 -5.87
N LYS A 378 13.54 18.37 -7.16
CA LYS A 378 14.50 17.49 -7.82
C LYS A 378 15.90 17.62 -7.22
N GLU A 379 16.36 18.83 -6.92
CA GLU A 379 17.64 19.08 -6.28
C GLU A 379 17.71 18.52 -4.86
N SER A 380 16.66 18.72 -4.06
CA SER A 380 16.58 18.26 -2.69
C SER A 380 16.18 16.80 -2.52
N LYS A 381 15.69 16.13 -3.59
CA LYS A 381 14.94 14.87 -3.56
C LYS A 381 13.78 14.95 -2.56
N GLY A 382 13.05 16.06 -2.67
CA GLY A 382 12.02 16.45 -1.73
C GLY A 382 10.65 15.86 -2.04
N GLN A 383 9.63 16.37 -1.37
CA GLN A 383 8.28 15.85 -1.49
C GLN A 383 7.24 16.95 -1.74
N LEU A 384 6.22 16.60 -2.49
CA LEU A 384 5.08 17.44 -2.85
C LEU A 384 3.79 16.83 -2.31
N LEU A 385 2.97 17.63 -1.64
CA LEU A 385 1.73 17.18 -1.03
C LEU A 385 0.54 18.05 -1.46
N PHE A 386 -0.51 17.38 -1.91
CA PHE A 386 -1.78 18.00 -2.27
C PHE A 386 -2.92 17.55 -1.36
N PHE A 387 -4.06 18.21 -1.47
CA PHE A 387 -5.28 17.85 -0.75
C PHE A 387 -6.42 17.55 -1.71
N THR A 388 -7.04 16.39 -1.54
CA THR A 388 -8.30 16.04 -2.15
C THR A 388 -9.45 16.13 -1.13
N SER A 389 -10.52 15.41 -1.33
CA SER A 389 -11.69 15.36 -0.46
C SER A 389 -12.41 14.03 -0.67
N SER A 390 -13.12 13.54 0.31
CA SER A 390 -13.95 12.31 0.18
C SER A 390 -14.94 12.36 -1.00
N SER A 391 -15.16 13.54 -1.59
CA SER A 391 -15.96 13.70 -2.80
C SER A 391 -15.23 13.32 -4.10
N TYR A 392 -13.92 13.02 -4.07
CA TYR A 392 -13.19 12.59 -5.26
C TYR A 392 -13.63 11.21 -5.78
N THR A 393 -14.07 10.32 -4.89
CA THR A 393 -14.53 8.98 -5.25
C THR A 393 -15.92 8.96 -5.86
N ARG A 394 -16.74 9.94 -5.50
CA ARG A 394 -18.10 10.11 -6.02
C ARG A 394 -18.52 11.57 -5.92
N GLY A 395 -18.95 12.15 -7.03
CA GLY A 395 -19.48 13.51 -7.10
C GLY A 395 -20.63 13.73 -6.10
N ARG A 396 -20.69 14.94 -5.55
CA ARG A 396 -21.73 15.36 -4.58
C ARG A 396 -22.59 16.44 -5.17
N ALA A 397 -23.91 16.36 -4.95
CA ALA A 397 -24.85 17.40 -5.32
C ALA A 397 -24.47 18.73 -4.64
N PHE A 398 -24.70 19.83 -5.33
CA PHE A 398 -24.43 21.21 -4.90
C PHE A 398 -22.99 21.67 -4.81
N TYR A 399 -22.00 20.79 -5.05
CA TYR A 399 -20.58 21.14 -5.20
C TYR A 399 -19.88 20.26 -6.23
N SER A 400 -20.53 20.12 -7.39
CA SER A 400 -20.06 19.30 -8.51
C SER A 400 -18.65 19.69 -8.99
N LEU A 401 -18.37 21.00 -9.16
CA LEU A 401 -17.07 21.52 -9.60
C LEU A 401 -15.96 21.23 -8.56
N TYR A 402 -16.26 21.41 -7.29
CA TYR A 402 -15.31 21.05 -6.25
C TYR A 402 -14.98 19.55 -6.28
N SER A 403 -16.00 18.70 -6.38
CA SER A 403 -15.82 17.25 -6.44
C SER A 403 -14.99 16.83 -7.67
N SER A 404 -15.30 17.37 -8.84
CA SER A 404 -14.60 17.04 -10.08
C SER A 404 -13.15 17.52 -10.08
N THR A 405 -12.87 18.74 -9.59
CA THR A 405 -11.48 19.21 -9.46
C THR A 405 -10.69 18.38 -8.44
N LYS A 406 -11.29 17.94 -7.34
CA LYS A 406 -10.62 17.07 -6.36
C LYS A 406 -10.36 15.66 -6.88
N ALA A 407 -11.21 15.14 -7.79
CA ALA A 407 -10.96 13.90 -8.51
C ALA A 407 -9.79 14.07 -9.52
N ALA A 408 -9.77 15.19 -10.25
CA ALA A 408 -8.70 15.53 -11.18
C ALA A 408 -7.34 15.65 -10.47
N VAL A 409 -7.28 16.22 -9.27
CA VAL A 409 -6.06 16.31 -8.44
C VAL A 409 -5.51 14.92 -8.12
N VAL A 410 -6.35 13.95 -7.75
CA VAL A 410 -5.90 12.59 -7.47
C VAL A 410 -5.25 11.94 -8.68
N ASN A 411 -5.92 12.01 -9.84
CA ASN A 411 -5.40 11.46 -11.08
C ASN A 411 -4.07 12.13 -11.50
N PHE A 412 -4.01 13.47 -11.39
CA PHE A 412 -2.79 14.24 -11.66
C PHE A 412 -1.63 13.83 -10.75
N VAL A 413 -1.87 13.70 -9.44
CA VAL A 413 -0.86 13.28 -8.45
C VAL A 413 -0.29 11.90 -8.78
N GLN A 414 -1.14 10.95 -9.16
CA GLN A 414 -0.70 9.61 -9.53
C GLN A 414 0.20 9.65 -10.78
N ALA A 415 -0.19 10.41 -11.80
CA ALA A 415 0.57 10.54 -13.04
C ALA A 415 1.96 11.15 -12.80
N ILE A 416 2.05 12.31 -12.14
CA ILE A 416 3.33 12.98 -11.90
C ILE A 416 4.22 12.24 -10.89
N ALA A 417 3.64 11.45 -9.98
CA ALA A 417 4.42 10.58 -9.11
C ALA A 417 5.21 9.52 -9.89
N GLU A 418 4.62 8.97 -10.95
CA GLU A 418 5.29 8.04 -11.85
C GLU A 418 6.33 8.74 -12.74
N GLU A 419 5.99 9.92 -13.27
CA GLU A 419 6.90 10.70 -14.12
C GLU A 419 8.18 11.13 -13.37
N TRP A 420 8.05 11.47 -12.07
CA TRP A 420 9.13 12.03 -11.25
C TRP A 420 9.87 11.00 -10.38
N GLU A 421 9.48 9.73 -10.45
CA GLU A 421 10.11 8.65 -9.68
C GLU A 421 11.64 8.60 -9.92
N GLY A 422 12.06 8.73 -11.19
CA GLY A 422 13.47 8.72 -11.59
C GLY A 422 14.29 9.89 -11.05
N ASP A 423 13.62 10.99 -10.69
CA ASP A 423 14.22 12.19 -10.10
C ASP A 423 14.27 12.15 -8.58
N GLY A 424 13.66 11.13 -7.96
CA GLY A 424 13.62 10.93 -6.51
C GLY A 424 12.65 11.85 -5.78
N ILE A 425 11.65 12.42 -6.50
CA ILE A 425 10.60 13.26 -5.93
C ILE A 425 9.41 12.38 -5.56
N SER A 426 8.91 12.49 -4.34
CA SER A 426 7.66 11.84 -3.94
C SER A 426 6.50 12.82 -4.00
N VAL A 427 5.36 12.37 -4.54
CA VAL A 427 4.14 13.19 -4.67
C VAL A 427 2.95 12.41 -4.12
N ASN A 428 2.24 12.99 -3.16
CA ASN A 428 1.09 12.36 -2.52
C ASN A 428 -0.09 13.30 -2.35
N CYS A 429 -1.24 12.74 -1.99
CA CYS A 429 -2.47 13.49 -1.76
C CYS A 429 -3.10 13.09 -0.42
N ILE A 430 -3.51 14.06 0.39
CA ILE A 430 -4.28 13.83 1.62
C ILE A 430 -5.77 13.88 1.32
N ASN A 431 -6.52 12.91 1.82
CA ASN A 431 -7.98 12.84 1.76
C ASN A 431 -8.58 12.92 3.17
N PRO A 432 -8.79 14.12 3.70
CA PRO A 432 -9.38 14.26 5.03
C PRO A 432 -10.90 14.02 4.97
N GLU A 433 -11.43 13.35 5.99
CA GLU A 433 -12.85 13.42 6.30
C GLU A 433 -13.24 14.86 6.67
N ARG A 434 -14.51 15.05 7.08
CA ARG A 434 -15.00 16.35 7.50
C ARG A 434 -14.08 16.94 8.57
N THR A 435 -13.45 18.07 8.26
CA THR A 435 -12.46 18.72 9.14
C THR A 435 -12.98 20.09 9.55
N HIS A 436 -12.89 20.43 10.82
CA HIS A 436 -13.23 21.74 11.34
C HIS A 436 -12.23 22.79 10.83
N THR A 437 -12.67 23.59 9.86
CA THR A 437 -11.89 24.65 9.22
C THR A 437 -12.80 25.82 8.87
N PRO A 438 -12.28 27.06 8.70
CA PRO A 438 -13.08 28.20 8.26
C PRO A 438 -13.84 27.93 6.94
N MET A 439 -13.20 27.29 5.97
CA MET A 439 -13.83 26.89 4.70
C MET A 439 -15.05 25.99 4.93
N ARG A 440 -14.95 25.02 5.84
CA ARG A 440 -16.07 24.11 6.11
C ARG A 440 -17.20 24.83 6.80
N THR A 441 -16.89 25.58 7.86
CA THR A 441 -17.91 26.32 8.62
C THR A 441 -18.67 27.31 7.75
N SER A 442 -17.99 28.01 6.82
CA SER A 442 -18.64 28.97 5.91
C SER A 442 -19.58 28.30 4.89
N ASN A 443 -19.36 27.03 4.52
CA ASN A 443 -20.17 26.31 3.53
C ASN A 443 -21.24 25.39 4.14
N PHE A 444 -21.04 24.91 5.38
CA PHE A 444 -21.92 23.90 6.00
C PHE A 444 -22.50 24.34 7.34
N GLY A 445 -22.11 25.52 7.85
CA GLY A 445 -22.51 26.00 9.17
C GLY A 445 -21.77 25.30 10.32
N VAL A 446 -22.32 25.43 11.51
CA VAL A 446 -21.77 24.81 12.74
C VAL A 446 -22.23 23.36 12.81
N GLU A 447 -21.28 22.44 12.95
CA GLU A 447 -21.52 21.01 13.06
C GLU A 447 -21.02 20.50 14.44
N ASP A 448 -21.46 19.32 14.88
CA ASP A 448 -21.00 18.71 16.12
C ASP A 448 -19.48 18.41 16.03
N PRO A 449 -18.65 19.00 16.90
CA PRO A 449 -17.19 18.79 16.89
C PRO A 449 -16.78 17.32 16.99
N LYS A 450 -17.57 16.46 17.63
CA LYS A 450 -17.29 15.03 17.75
C LYS A 450 -17.35 14.27 16.40
N THR A 451 -18.00 14.87 15.40
CA THR A 451 -18.14 14.30 14.05
C THR A 451 -17.10 14.83 13.07
N LEU A 452 -16.21 15.68 13.53
CA LEU A 452 -15.22 16.37 12.72
C LEU A 452 -13.79 16.03 13.17
N LEU A 453 -12.90 15.96 12.20
CA LEU A 453 -11.44 16.04 12.48
C LEU A 453 -11.09 17.45 12.92
N THR A 454 -10.07 17.58 13.76
CA THR A 454 -9.40 18.88 13.96
C THR A 454 -8.44 19.14 12.80
N ALA A 455 -8.10 20.41 12.54
CA ALA A 455 -7.07 20.76 11.56
C ALA A 455 -5.72 20.14 11.95
N GLU A 456 -5.42 20.06 13.25
CA GLU A 456 -4.19 19.45 13.79
C GLU A 456 -4.12 17.94 13.50
N ASN A 457 -5.21 17.17 13.64
CA ASN A 457 -5.22 15.75 13.29
C ASN A 457 -4.78 15.53 11.84
N VAL A 458 -5.32 16.33 10.92
CA VAL A 458 -4.97 16.25 9.50
C VAL A 458 -3.54 16.72 9.26
N ALA A 459 -3.09 17.78 9.93
CA ALA A 459 -1.74 18.30 9.80
C ALA A 459 -0.67 17.28 10.24
N ARG A 460 -0.91 16.56 11.35
CA ARG A 460 -0.01 15.48 11.83
C ARG A 460 0.16 14.38 10.78
N VAL A 461 -0.92 13.88 10.21
CA VAL A 461 -0.87 12.85 9.15
C VAL A 461 -0.21 13.40 7.89
N SER A 462 -0.45 14.67 7.53
CA SER A 462 0.16 15.33 6.38
C SER A 462 1.68 15.44 6.52
N LEU A 463 2.18 15.87 7.69
CA LEU A 463 3.61 15.94 7.97
C LEU A 463 4.24 14.54 8.00
N ALA A 464 3.58 13.55 8.62
CA ALA A 464 4.03 12.17 8.60
C ALA A 464 4.11 11.61 7.17
N THR A 465 3.17 11.96 6.29
CA THR A 465 3.21 11.61 4.88
C THR A 465 4.43 12.21 4.18
N LEU A 466 4.75 13.49 4.43
CA LEU A 466 5.94 14.16 3.88
C LEU A 466 7.26 13.54 4.35
N MET A 467 7.29 12.87 5.49
CA MET A 467 8.49 12.20 6.01
C MET A 467 8.57 10.72 5.61
N SER A 468 7.54 10.20 4.96
CA SER A 468 7.49 8.79 4.52
C SER A 468 8.14 8.60 3.14
N SER A 469 8.37 7.35 2.76
CA SER A 469 8.88 6.99 1.43
C SER A 469 7.76 6.67 0.42
N ILE A 470 6.49 6.94 0.75
CA ILE A 470 5.38 6.66 -0.14
C ILE A 470 5.29 7.69 -1.27
N THR A 471 4.82 7.28 -2.44
CA THR A 471 4.55 8.17 -3.58
C THR A 471 3.33 7.68 -4.36
N GLY A 472 2.63 8.59 -5.04
CA GLY A 472 1.44 8.29 -5.83
C GLY A 472 0.21 7.87 -5.00
N GLN A 473 0.24 8.10 -3.67
CA GLN A 473 -0.80 7.61 -2.76
C GLN A 473 -1.81 8.69 -2.38
N VAL A 474 -3.04 8.23 -2.14
CA VAL A 474 -4.06 9.03 -1.46
C VAL A 474 -4.15 8.56 -0.01
N VAL A 475 -3.77 9.40 0.92
CA VAL A 475 -3.75 9.10 2.36
C VAL A 475 -5.04 9.57 3.00
N ASP A 476 -5.88 8.62 3.43
CA ASP A 476 -7.11 8.91 4.15
C ASP A 476 -6.82 9.34 5.59
N VAL A 477 -7.53 10.35 6.06
CA VAL A 477 -7.54 10.78 7.47
C VAL A 477 -8.98 10.71 7.97
N LYS A 478 -9.26 9.78 8.87
CA LYS A 478 -10.63 9.46 9.31
C LYS A 478 -10.82 9.84 10.79
N VAL A 479 -12.04 10.27 11.14
CA VAL A 479 -12.41 10.62 12.51
C VAL A 479 -12.15 9.46 13.48
N LYS A 480 -12.47 8.22 13.06
CA LYS A 480 -12.26 7.02 13.87
C LYS A 480 -10.80 6.76 14.24
N ASP A 481 -9.83 7.28 13.48
CA ASP A 481 -8.40 7.07 13.72
C ASP A 481 -7.90 7.87 14.94
N PHE A 482 -8.70 8.82 15.44
CA PHE A 482 -8.42 9.71 16.57
C PHE A 482 -9.44 9.61 17.72
N GLN A 483 -10.41 8.71 17.60
CA GLN A 483 -11.35 8.37 18.67
C GLN A 483 -10.81 7.14 19.40
N SER A 484 -10.05 7.37 20.48
CA SER A 484 -9.64 6.32 21.43
C SER A 484 -10.74 6.07 22.46
#